data_810a85a97f07c7a885aa0b4277536ba9
#
_entry.id   810a85a97f07c7a885aa0b4277536ba9
#
_cell.length_a   1.000
_cell.length_b   1.000
_cell.length_c   1.000
_cell.angle_alpha   90.00
_cell.angle_beta   90.00
_cell.angle_gamma   90.00
#
_symmetry.space_group_name_H-M   'P 1'
#
loop_
_entity.id
_entity.type
_entity.pdbx_description
1 polymer ?
#
loop_
_entity_poly.entity_id
_entity_poly.type
_entity_poly.pdbx_seq_one_letter_code
_entity_poly.pdbx_strand_id
1 'polypeptide(L)'
;MNTQQNVPILREGFLVKRGHVVPNWKARWFVLTPDKLTYFKYRSGKRDSCQRGKIALKGCSITCPFLDYDTRPLVFKLESRNGVDHFLEACSREERDEWAADITAAVDKLAVEEDGGSPRGQWTPGVSELHDINLSKVLDAMYDLHHGINMSNHVEQGCTYTNCFSGSAVVDWLVFMQKVVTRTEGVTLATALMEEGFLRTVGMRSVEALRTAGLSEQFMDDSTALYSFSDNLKKKGCVRAQTSLSAVELSGEVIRRGYLLKQGHRRKNWKIRLFVLHSEPSFLHYYDPTKGDISPVGGFALRGSLVSSLDDNGVPSGVKGKVEGNLFKIITQSDKHYFMQAPSHQDKMDWIDAIREFT
;
A
#
# COMPACT_ATOMS: atom_id res chain seq x y z
N MET A 1 -22.82 39.59 6.43
CA MET A 1 -21.68 39.16 5.59
C MET A 1 -21.20 37.82 6.11
N ASN A 2 -21.60 36.71 5.45
CA ASN A 2 -21.16 35.39 5.84
C ASN A 2 -19.75 35.17 5.31
N THR A 3 -18.76 35.35 6.15
CA THR A 3 -17.41 34.87 5.91
C THR A 3 -17.47 33.35 5.96
N GLN A 4 -17.58 32.68 4.79
CA GLN A 4 -17.25 31.27 4.66
C GLN A 4 -15.78 31.15 5.04
N GLN A 5 -15.50 30.71 6.27
CA GLN A 5 -14.17 30.29 6.67
C GLN A 5 -13.76 29.16 5.72
N ASN A 6 -12.73 29.40 4.94
CA ASN A 6 -12.19 28.43 4.01
C ASN A 6 -11.47 27.36 4.84
N VAL A 7 -12.20 26.27 5.19
CA VAL A 7 -11.65 25.18 5.99
C VAL A 7 -10.51 24.52 5.20
N PRO A 8 -9.29 24.46 5.74
CA PRO A 8 -8.16 23.92 5.03
C PRO A 8 -8.37 22.43 4.70
N ILE A 9 -8.08 22.05 3.47
CA ILE A 9 -8.01 20.66 3.06
C ILE A 9 -6.63 20.14 3.47
N LEU A 10 -6.59 19.12 4.31
CA LEU A 10 -5.37 18.48 4.76
C LEU A 10 -4.87 17.44 3.74
N ARG A 11 -5.80 16.67 3.19
CA ARG A 11 -5.53 15.68 2.13
C ARG A 11 -6.79 15.45 1.31
N GLU A 12 -6.61 15.14 0.02
CA GLU A 12 -7.69 14.60 -0.80
C GLU A 12 -7.16 13.54 -1.79
N GLY A 13 -8.02 12.59 -2.15
CA GLY A 13 -7.64 11.51 -3.06
C GLY A 13 -8.67 10.39 -3.13
N PHE A 14 -8.35 9.36 -3.90
CA PHE A 14 -9.18 8.17 -4.01
C PHE A 14 -8.89 7.20 -2.87
N LEU A 15 -9.97 6.71 -2.25
CA LEU A 15 -9.95 5.52 -1.41
C LEU A 15 -11.12 4.62 -1.82
N VAL A 16 -10.97 3.32 -1.60
CA VAL A 16 -12.06 2.35 -1.77
C VAL A 16 -12.71 2.12 -0.41
N LYS A 17 -13.98 2.42 -0.30
CA LYS A 17 -14.75 2.32 0.95
C LYS A 17 -15.70 1.12 0.92
N ARG A 18 -15.73 0.36 2.01
CA ARG A 18 -16.76 -0.67 2.24
C ARG A 18 -18.09 -0.03 2.65
N GLY A 19 -19.18 -0.49 2.04
CA GLY A 19 -20.55 -0.09 2.44
C GLY A 19 -20.94 -0.73 3.77
N HIS A 20 -21.74 -0.01 4.58
CA HIS A 20 -22.22 -0.54 5.87
C HIS A 20 -23.43 -1.47 5.71
N VAL A 21 -24.43 -1.07 4.94
CA VAL A 21 -25.68 -1.85 4.77
C VAL A 21 -25.48 -3.00 3.79
N VAL A 22 -24.83 -2.71 2.66
CA VAL A 22 -24.44 -3.71 1.68
C VAL A 22 -22.92 -3.78 1.70
N PRO A 23 -22.29 -4.91 2.03
CA PRO A 23 -20.84 -5.03 2.18
C PRO A 23 -20.15 -5.05 0.81
N ASN A 24 -20.37 -4.01 0.01
CA ASN A 24 -19.72 -3.81 -1.28
C ASN A 24 -18.66 -2.70 -1.21
N TRP A 25 -17.58 -2.88 -1.94
CA TRP A 25 -16.51 -1.91 -2.03
C TRP A 25 -16.76 -0.94 -3.17
N LYS A 26 -16.55 0.36 -2.91
CA LYS A 26 -16.76 1.43 -3.90
C LYS A 26 -15.66 2.46 -3.83
N ALA A 27 -15.03 2.75 -4.96
CA ALA A 27 -14.10 3.87 -5.08
C ALA A 27 -14.85 5.20 -4.89
N ARG A 28 -14.26 6.08 -4.06
CA ARG A 28 -14.78 7.41 -3.71
C ARG A 28 -13.64 8.41 -3.67
N TRP A 29 -13.95 9.65 -3.95
CA TRP A 29 -13.04 10.76 -3.68
C TRP A 29 -13.24 11.21 -2.23
N PHE A 30 -12.17 11.21 -1.47
CA PHE A 30 -12.15 11.63 -0.07
C PHE A 30 -11.49 12.98 0.08
N VAL A 31 -12.00 13.77 1.01
CA VAL A 31 -11.44 15.06 1.42
C VAL A 31 -11.35 15.06 2.93
N LEU A 32 -10.14 15.19 3.44
CA LEU A 32 -9.82 15.32 4.84
C LEU A 32 -9.73 16.80 5.20
N THR A 33 -10.51 17.20 6.19
CA THR A 33 -10.43 18.50 6.85
C THR A 33 -10.11 18.30 8.33
N PRO A 34 -9.73 19.32 9.10
CA PRO A 34 -9.39 19.17 10.51
C PRO A 34 -10.45 18.47 11.38
N ASP A 35 -11.73 18.57 11.01
CA ASP A 35 -12.85 18.08 11.80
C ASP A 35 -13.53 16.82 11.26
N LYS A 36 -13.33 16.51 9.97
CA LYS A 36 -14.05 15.42 9.31
C LYS A 36 -13.37 14.88 8.08
N LEU A 37 -13.73 13.65 7.73
CA LEU A 37 -13.43 12.98 6.47
C LEU A 37 -14.71 12.89 5.64
N THR A 38 -14.77 13.62 4.53
CA THR A 38 -15.95 13.67 3.64
C THR A 38 -15.67 12.90 2.35
N TYR A 39 -16.67 12.18 1.82
CA TYR A 39 -16.47 11.43 0.59
C TYR A 39 -17.56 11.70 -0.46
N PHE A 40 -17.14 11.65 -1.72
CA PHE A 40 -17.92 12.02 -2.90
C PHE A 40 -17.89 10.92 -3.95
N LYS A 41 -18.85 10.93 -4.86
CA LYS A 41 -18.67 10.27 -6.16
C LYS A 41 -17.69 11.10 -6.98
N TYR A 42 -16.94 10.41 -7.82
CA TYR A 42 -16.06 11.05 -8.79
C TYR A 42 -16.52 10.69 -10.19
N ARG A 43 -16.79 11.72 -11.00
CA ARG A 43 -17.29 11.57 -12.36
C ARG A 43 -16.73 12.68 -13.24
N SER A 44 -16.45 12.36 -14.50
CA SER A 44 -16.04 13.35 -15.51
C SER A 44 -14.85 14.23 -15.09
N GLY A 45 -13.87 13.63 -14.36
CA GLY A 45 -12.66 14.33 -13.94
C GLY A 45 -12.77 15.17 -12.69
N LYS A 46 -13.93 15.17 -12.04
CA LYS A 46 -14.13 15.94 -10.82
C LYS A 46 -15.00 15.21 -9.79
N ARG A 47 -14.87 15.61 -8.54
CA ARG A 47 -15.79 15.17 -7.48
C ARG A 47 -17.18 15.76 -7.69
N ASP A 48 -18.23 15.01 -7.38
CA ASP A 48 -19.60 15.52 -7.35
C ASP A 48 -19.69 16.69 -6.35
N SER A 49 -20.56 17.66 -6.62
CA SER A 49 -20.86 18.76 -5.70
C SER A 49 -21.53 18.25 -4.41
N CYS A 50 -22.33 17.18 -4.51
CA CYS A 50 -23.00 16.58 -3.36
C CYS A 50 -22.14 15.49 -2.70
N GLN A 51 -21.86 15.67 -1.42
CA GLN A 51 -21.21 14.64 -0.61
C GLN A 51 -22.10 13.39 -0.51
N ARG A 52 -21.47 12.22 -0.45
CA ARG A 52 -22.15 10.93 -0.21
C ARG A 52 -22.20 10.55 1.25
N GLY A 53 -21.35 11.13 2.03
CA GLY A 53 -21.31 11.00 3.47
C GLY A 53 -20.11 11.70 4.06
N LYS A 54 -20.09 11.72 5.37
CA LYS A 54 -19.02 12.30 6.18
C LYS A 54 -18.80 11.44 7.43
N ILE A 55 -17.58 11.44 7.91
CA ILE A 55 -17.16 10.83 9.17
C ILE A 55 -16.60 11.97 10.01
N ALA A 56 -17.22 12.27 11.14
CA ALA A 56 -16.67 13.23 12.10
C ALA A 56 -15.48 12.60 12.81
N LEU A 57 -14.34 13.31 12.86
CA LEU A 57 -13.09 12.73 13.38
C LEU A 57 -12.99 12.78 14.90
N LYS A 58 -13.78 13.62 15.55
CA LYS A 58 -13.76 13.76 17.01
C LYS A 58 -14.06 12.45 17.72
N GLY A 59 -13.10 11.96 18.51
CA GLY A 59 -13.22 10.71 19.26
C GLY A 59 -13.19 9.46 18.38
N CYS A 60 -12.63 9.55 17.16
CA CYS A 60 -12.32 8.39 16.33
C CYS A 60 -11.03 7.71 16.78
N SER A 61 -10.90 6.41 16.48
CA SER A 61 -9.66 5.67 16.55
C SER A 61 -9.31 5.05 15.19
N ILE A 62 -8.01 4.88 14.93
CA ILE A 62 -7.52 4.34 13.66
C ILE A 62 -6.74 3.05 13.92
N THR A 63 -7.04 2.00 13.14
CA THR A 63 -6.26 0.76 13.07
C THR A 63 -5.64 0.65 11.69
N CYS A 64 -4.32 0.77 11.63
CA CYS A 64 -3.56 0.69 10.37
C CYS A 64 -2.24 -0.06 10.60
N PRO A 65 -1.96 -1.13 9.83
CA PRO A 65 -2.85 -1.82 8.88
C PRO A 65 -4.01 -2.54 9.58
N PHE A 66 -5.09 -2.80 8.86
CA PHE A 66 -6.18 -3.65 9.32
C PHE A 66 -6.10 -5.02 8.62
N LEU A 67 -5.78 -6.07 9.38
CA LEU A 67 -5.33 -7.36 8.85
C LEU A 67 -6.44 -8.42 8.67
N ASP A 68 -7.67 -8.15 9.12
CA ASP A 68 -8.77 -9.13 9.07
C ASP A 68 -9.34 -9.35 7.65
N TYR A 69 -8.79 -8.66 6.64
CA TYR A 69 -9.15 -8.86 5.24
C TYR A 69 -8.02 -9.55 4.46
N ASP A 70 -8.07 -10.87 4.34
CA ASP A 70 -7.06 -11.68 3.64
C ASP A 70 -6.82 -11.26 2.18
N THR A 71 -7.87 -10.76 1.51
CA THR A 71 -7.82 -10.37 0.10
C THR A 71 -7.56 -8.88 -0.12
N ARG A 72 -7.42 -8.06 0.95
CA ARG A 72 -7.28 -6.60 0.89
C ARG A 72 -6.25 -6.09 1.89
N PRO A 73 -4.96 -6.25 1.59
CA PRO A 73 -3.87 -5.93 2.53
C PRO A 73 -3.65 -4.42 2.75
N LEU A 74 -4.29 -3.58 1.92
CA LEU A 74 -4.14 -2.12 1.98
C LEU A 74 -5.30 -1.42 2.71
N VAL A 75 -6.08 -2.19 3.47
CA VAL A 75 -7.18 -1.67 4.27
C VAL A 75 -6.67 -1.10 5.58
N PHE A 76 -7.25 0.00 6.00
CA PHE A 76 -7.21 0.53 7.35
C PHE A 76 -8.63 0.77 7.87
N LYS A 77 -8.80 0.70 9.18
CA LYS A 77 -10.08 0.88 9.86
C LYS A 77 -10.10 2.24 10.57
N LEU A 78 -11.16 2.98 10.40
CA LEU A 78 -11.50 4.16 11.18
C LEU A 78 -12.77 3.85 11.97
N GLU A 79 -12.66 3.76 13.29
CA GLU A 79 -13.77 3.56 14.20
C GLU A 79 -14.23 4.91 14.73
N SER A 80 -15.50 5.24 14.51
CA SER A 80 -16.07 6.49 14.97
C SER A 80 -16.52 6.40 16.44
N ARG A 81 -16.66 7.53 17.12
CA ARG A 81 -17.03 7.61 18.54
C ARG A 81 -18.31 6.83 18.91
N ASN A 82 -19.20 6.62 17.96
CA ASN A 82 -20.44 5.85 18.14
C ASN A 82 -20.27 4.36 17.82
N GLY A 83 -19.05 3.85 17.72
CA GLY A 83 -18.75 2.44 17.47
C GLY A 83 -19.00 1.97 16.02
N VAL A 84 -19.10 2.89 15.07
CA VAL A 84 -19.27 2.52 13.66
C VAL A 84 -17.92 2.38 12.99
N ASP A 85 -17.64 1.19 12.47
CA ASP A 85 -16.44 0.86 11.73
C ASP A 85 -16.51 1.29 10.26
N HIS A 86 -15.52 2.04 9.83
CA HIS A 86 -15.34 2.42 8.43
C HIS A 86 -14.07 1.77 7.89
N PHE A 87 -14.21 0.92 6.88
CA PHE A 87 -13.09 0.25 6.23
C PHE A 87 -12.75 0.96 4.93
N LEU A 88 -11.49 1.38 4.83
CA LEU A 88 -10.95 2.19 3.75
C LEU A 88 -9.69 1.52 3.21
N GLU A 89 -9.51 1.50 1.89
CA GLU A 89 -8.37 0.89 1.23
C GLU A 89 -7.72 1.90 0.29
N ALA A 90 -6.41 2.03 0.39
CA ALA A 90 -5.58 2.87 -0.47
C ALA A 90 -5.01 2.10 -1.67
N CYS A 91 -4.30 2.77 -2.59
CA CYS A 91 -3.72 2.11 -3.74
C CYS A 91 -2.33 1.51 -3.47
N SER A 92 -1.63 1.98 -2.44
CA SER A 92 -0.33 1.48 -2.00
C SER A 92 -0.21 1.50 -0.48
N ARG A 93 0.85 0.90 0.06
CA ARG A 93 1.14 0.93 1.51
C ARG A 93 1.48 2.33 1.96
N GLU A 94 2.29 3.03 1.19
CA GLU A 94 2.72 4.40 1.47
C GLU A 94 1.49 5.31 1.56
N GLU A 95 0.60 5.26 0.57
CA GLU A 95 -0.62 6.06 0.56
C GLU A 95 -1.55 5.70 1.74
N ARG A 96 -1.67 4.40 2.06
CA ARG A 96 -2.45 3.94 3.22
C ARG A 96 -1.91 4.54 4.53
N ASP A 97 -0.60 4.44 4.72
CA ASP A 97 0.06 4.87 5.95
C ASP A 97 0.04 6.41 6.08
N GLU A 98 0.18 7.13 4.97
CA GLU A 98 0.01 8.58 4.92
C GLU A 98 -1.42 9.02 5.24
N TRP A 99 -2.45 8.36 4.67
CA TRP A 99 -3.84 8.65 5.04
C TRP A 99 -4.09 8.41 6.52
N ALA A 100 -3.61 7.29 7.05
CA ALA A 100 -3.76 6.96 8.46
C ALA A 100 -3.06 7.97 9.36
N ALA A 101 -1.84 8.40 9.02
CA ALA A 101 -1.08 9.42 9.76
C ALA A 101 -1.80 10.78 9.76
N ASP A 102 -2.26 11.26 8.60
CA ASP A 102 -2.96 12.54 8.49
C ASP A 102 -4.29 12.54 9.27
N ILE A 103 -5.04 11.43 9.21
CA ILE A 103 -6.28 11.28 9.98
C ILE A 103 -5.98 11.24 11.47
N THR A 104 -4.96 10.50 11.90
CA THR A 104 -4.55 10.43 13.32
C THR A 104 -4.17 11.82 13.83
N ALA A 105 -3.35 12.56 13.09
CA ALA A 105 -2.95 13.91 13.46
C ALA A 105 -4.15 14.87 13.59
N ALA A 106 -5.17 14.72 12.75
CA ALA A 106 -6.40 15.50 12.84
C ALA A 106 -7.23 15.13 14.06
N VAL A 107 -7.33 13.83 14.38
CA VAL A 107 -8.03 13.33 15.59
C VAL A 107 -7.35 13.82 16.86
N ASP A 108 -6.03 13.73 16.94
CA ASP A 108 -5.24 14.15 18.11
C ASP A 108 -5.38 15.66 18.39
N LYS A 109 -5.40 16.50 17.35
CA LYS A 109 -5.66 17.94 17.50
C LYS A 109 -7.02 18.22 18.11
N LEU A 110 -8.05 17.49 17.67
CA LEU A 110 -9.40 17.66 18.21
C LEU A 110 -9.53 17.19 19.67
N ALA A 111 -8.71 16.22 20.10
CA ALA A 111 -8.68 15.76 21.47
C ALA A 111 -8.00 16.79 22.41
N VAL A 112 -6.94 17.47 21.95
CA VAL A 112 -6.24 18.51 22.71
C VAL A 112 -7.11 19.75 22.94
N GLU A 113 -7.99 20.11 22.00
CA GLU A 113 -8.91 21.25 22.14
C GLU A 113 -9.98 21.04 23.22
N GLU A 114 -10.26 19.80 23.65
CA GLU A 114 -11.21 19.50 24.74
C GLU A 114 -10.59 19.58 26.15
N ASP A 115 -9.32 19.29 26.31
CA ASP A 115 -8.64 19.18 27.62
C ASP A 115 -8.00 20.50 28.09
N GLY A 116 -8.53 21.64 27.72
CA GLY A 116 -8.21 22.99 28.23
C GLY A 116 -6.88 23.15 28.98
N GLY A 117 -5.73 22.92 28.35
CA GLY A 117 -4.45 23.36 28.85
C GLY A 117 -3.66 22.39 29.74
N SER A 118 -3.00 21.43 29.13
CA SER A 118 -1.62 21.05 29.45
C SER A 118 -1.06 20.27 28.27
N PRO A 119 0.14 20.62 27.77
CA PRO A 119 0.78 19.81 26.75
C PRO A 119 1.18 18.51 27.39
N ARG A 120 0.41 17.44 27.16
CA ARG A 120 0.90 16.09 27.41
C ARG A 120 2.01 15.85 26.41
N GLY A 121 3.21 15.88 26.99
CA GLY A 121 4.44 15.28 26.53
C GLY A 121 4.77 15.48 25.05
N GLN A 122 5.72 16.38 24.79
CA GLN A 122 6.61 16.25 23.64
C GLN A 122 6.86 14.78 23.37
N TRP A 123 6.49 14.33 22.19
CA TRP A 123 6.94 13.07 21.64
C TRP A 123 8.46 13.17 21.50
N THR A 124 9.17 12.82 22.54
CA THR A 124 10.58 12.49 22.43
C THR A 124 10.65 11.13 21.78
N PRO A 125 11.49 10.90 20.75
CA PRO A 125 11.81 9.56 20.33
C PRO A 125 12.63 8.93 21.47
N GLY A 126 11.92 8.41 22.47
CA GLY A 126 12.45 7.73 23.62
C GLY A 126 12.19 6.25 23.46
N VAL A 127 13.28 5.50 23.54
CA VAL A 127 13.40 4.08 23.83
C VAL A 127 12.06 3.35 23.78
N SER A 128 11.73 2.79 22.61
CA SER A 128 10.64 1.83 22.45
C SER A 128 10.92 0.67 23.39
N GLU A 129 10.21 0.56 24.49
CA GLU A 129 10.21 -0.68 25.24
C GLU A 129 9.72 -1.78 24.30
N LEU A 130 10.49 -2.85 24.15
CA LEU A 130 10.20 -3.98 23.26
C LEU A 130 8.82 -4.61 23.49
N HIS A 131 8.18 -4.29 24.61
CA HIS A 131 6.84 -4.76 24.97
C HIS A 131 5.70 -4.25 24.08
N ASP A 132 5.86 -3.14 23.37
CA ASP A 132 4.82 -2.53 22.53
C ASP A 132 5.04 -2.78 21.03
N ILE A 133 6.04 -3.57 20.63
CA ILE A 133 6.32 -3.86 19.23
C ILE A 133 5.34 -4.91 18.70
N ASN A 134 4.52 -4.52 17.75
CA ASN A 134 3.65 -5.44 17.05
C ASN A 134 4.45 -6.25 16.00
N LEU A 135 4.73 -7.53 16.33
CA LEU A 135 5.53 -8.43 15.49
C LEU A 135 4.97 -8.62 14.09
N SER A 136 3.65 -8.60 13.93
CA SER A 136 3.02 -8.69 12.60
C SER A 136 3.33 -7.48 11.72
N LYS A 137 3.40 -6.27 12.30
CA LYS A 137 3.80 -5.06 11.57
C LYS A 137 5.28 -5.10 11.15
N VAL A 138 6.14 -5.66 11.99
CA VAL A 138 7.55 -5.85 11.64
C VAL A 138 7.68 -6.84 10.49
N LEU A 139 6.94 -7.93 10.55
CA LEU A 139 6.91 -8.96 9.52
C LEU A 139 6.42 -8.39 8.18
N ASP A 140 5.32 -7.62 8.17
CA ASP A 140 4.80 -6.98 6.96
C ASP A 140 5.83 -6.04 6.33
N ALA A 141 6.55 -5.28 7.16
CA ALA A 141 7.63 -4.42 6.69
C ALA A 141 8.81 -5.23 6.15
N MET A 142 9.14 -6.39 6.74
CA MET A 142 10.19 -7.30 6.22
C MET A 142 9.82 -7.90 4.86
N TYR A 143 8.54 -8.09 4.58
CA TYR A 143 8.02 -8.61 3.30
C TYR A 143 7.83 -7.54 2.21
N ASP A 144 8.05 -6.28 2.53
CA ASP A 144 7.89 -5.20 1.56
C ASP A 144 8.81 -5.39 0.35
N LEU A 145 8.26 -5.21 -0.87
CA LEU A 145 8.99 -5.41 -2.12
C LEU A 145 10.09 -4.37 -2.37
N HIS A 146 9.96 -3.19 -1.76
CA HIS A 146 10.87 -2.05 -2.01
C HIS A 146 11.80 -1.76 -0.82
N HIS A 147 11.30 -1.97 0.40
CA HIS A 147 12.02 -1.65 1.64
C HIS A 147 12.17 -2.87 2.55
N GLY A 148 11.69 -4.04 2.12
CA GLY A 148 11.80 -5.29 2.86
C GLY A 148 13.21 -5.83 2.89
N ILE A 149 13.37 -6.94 3.61
CA ILE A 149 14.65 -7.64 3.65
C ILE A 149 14.94 -8.30 2.32
N ASN A 150 16.15 -8.12 1.82
CA ASN A 150 16.58 -8.73 0.55
C ASN A 150 16.73 -10.24 0.71
N MET A 151 15.91 -10.98 -0.05
CA MET A 151 15.98 -12.45 -0.10
C MET A 151 16.85 -12.89 -1.27
N SER A 152 17.76 -13.81 -1.02
CA SER A 152 18.65 -14.36 -2.03
C SER A 152 18.78 -15.88 -1.93
N ASN A 153 19.42 -16.47 -2.92
CA ASN A 153 19.75 -17.89 -2.90
C ASN A 153 21.16 -18.06 -2.31
N HIS A 154 21.26 -18.91 -1.31
CA HIS A 154 22.53 -19.23 -0.67
C HIS A 154 22.89 -20.71 -0.90
N VAL A 155 24.19 -20.99 -1.05
CA VAL A 155 24.69 -22.35 -1.18
C VAL A 155 25.55 -22.69 0.04
N GLU A 156 25.15 -23.73 0.76
CA GLU A 156 25.90 -24.26 1.90
C GLU A 156 26.14 -25.78 1.69
N GLN A 157 27.40 -26.21 1.68
CA GLN A 157 27.79 -27.62 1.51
C GLN A 157 27.13 -28.32 0.32
N GLY A 158 26.98 -27.63 -0.81
CA GLY A 158 26.39 -28.19 -2.02
C GLY A 158 24.85 -28.19 -2.05
N CYS A 159 24.21 -27.77 -0.98
CA CYS A 159 22.75 -27.56 -0.94
C CYS A 159 22.42 -26.11 -1.23
N THR A 160 21.44 -25.87 -2.11
CA THR A 160 20.96 -24.52 -2.43
C THR A 160 19.69 -24.22 -1.63
N TYR A 161 19.75 -23.16 -0.84
CA TYR A 161 18.62 -22.61 -0.09
C TYR A 161 18.10 -21.39 -0.83
N THR A 162 16.84 -21.41 -1.24
CA THR A 162 16.20 -20.34 -2.01
C THR A 162 15.37 -19.43 -1.11
N ASN A 163 15.28 -18.14 -1.48
CA ASN A 163 14.49 -17.16 -0.76
C ASN A 163 14.81 -17.08 0.74
N CYS A 164 16.08 -16.98 1.07
CA CYS A 164 16.56 -16.88 2.43
C CYS A 164 17.47 -15.67 2.62
N PHE A 165 17.76 -15.34 3.85
CA PHE A 165 18.59 -14.22 4.27
C PHE A 165 19.44 -14.62 5.48
N SER A 166 20.55 -13.94 5.68
CA SER A 166 21.41 -14.18 6.85
C SER A 166 20.85 -13.52 8.12
N GLY A 167 21.24 -14.05 9.28
CA GLY A 167 20.85 -13.45 10.55
C GLY A 167 21.36 -12.04 10.71
N SER A 168 22.59 -11.75 10.29
CA SER A 168 23.11 -10.38 10.32
C SER A 168 22.31 -9.44 9.42
N ALA A 169 21.85 -9.91 8.25
CA ALA A 169 21.02 -9.09 7.37
C ALA A 169 19.65 -8.72 8.01
N VAL A 170 19.07 -9.62 8.81
CA VAL A 170 17.85 -9.33 9.56
C VAL A 170 18.10 -8.23 10.59
N VAL A 171 19.16 -8.38 11.38
CA VAL A 171 19.48 -7.39 12.44
C VAL A 171 19.86 -6.05 11.82
N ASP A 172 20.65 -6.03 10.74
CA ASP A 172 20.98 -4.81 10.00
C ASP A 172 19.74 -4.10 9.47
N TRP A 173 18.82 -4.87 8.90
CA TRP A 173 17.55 -4.34 8.41
C TRP A 173 16.69 -3.76 9.54
N LEU A 174 16.58 -4.44 10.68
CA LEU A 174 15.81 -3.97 11.84
C LEU A 174 16.35 -2.64 12.39
N VAL A 175 17.67 -2.50 12.46
CA VAL A 175 18.35 -1.26 12.88
C VAL A 175 18.17 -0.16 11.83
N PHE A 176 18.39 -0.47 10.56
CA PHE A 176 18.25 0.48 9.46
C PHE A 176 16.82 1.04 9.36
N MET A 177 15.81 0.18 9.52
CA MET A 177 14.40 0.56 9.50
C MET A 177 13.91 1.16 10.82
N GLN A 178 14.84 1.46 11.74
CA GLN A 178 14.56 2.06 13.05
C GLN A 178 13.48 1.29 13.86
N LYS A 179 13.41 -0.02 13.68
CA LYS A 179 12.54 -0.88 14.49
C LYS A 179 13.13 -1.14 15.86
N VAL A 180 14.45 -1.05 15.95
CA VAL A 180 15.26 -1.17 17.16
C VAL A 180 16.42 -0.17 17.10
N VAL A 181 17.00 0.14 18.24
CA VAL A 181 18.13 1.08 18.34
C VAL A 181 19.47 0.33 18.31
N THR A 182 19.53 -0.83 18.94
CA THR A 182 20.77 -1.61 19.09
C THR A 182 20.66 -2.98 18.41
N ARG A 183 21.82 -3.58 18.07
CA ARG A 183 21.87 -4.95 17.54
C ARG A 183 21.32 -5.97 18.54
N THR A 184 21.55 -5.78 19.83
CA THR A 184 21.04 -6.66 20.89
C THR A 184 19.51 -6.65 20.92
N GLU A 185 18.88 -5.49 20.81
CA GLU A 185 17.43 -5.38 20.65
C GLU A 185 16.96 -6.03 19.36
N GLY A 186 17.73 -5.90 18.26
CA GLY A 186 17.48 -6.56 16.99
C GLY A 186 17.46 -8.09 17.10
N VAL A 187 18.42 -8.67 17.83
CA VAL A 187 18.45 -10.11 18.13
C VAL A 187 17.24 -10.52 18.96
N THR A 188 16.88 -9.76 19.98
CA THR A 188 15.71 -10.04 20.83
C THR A 188 14.42 -10.03 20.01
N LEU A 189 14.24 -9.02 19.15
CA LEU A 189 13.07 -8.90 18.29
C LEU A 189 13.02 -10.02 17.24
N ALA A 190 14.14 -10.37 16.63
CA ALA A 190 14.24 -11.48 15.67
C ALA A 190 13.99 -12.84 16.34
N THR A 191 14.41 -13.03 17.61
CA THR A 191 14.09 -14.20 18.42
C THR A 191 12.58 -14.32 18.63
N ALA A 192 11.92 -13.23 19.00
CA ALA A 192 10.46 -13.21 19.14
C ALA A 192 9.73 -13.55 17.84
N LEU A 193 10.23 -13.07 16.68
CA LEU A 193 9.70 -13.45 15.37
C LEU A 193 9.86 -14.95 15.05
N MET A 194 10.93 -15.57 15.56
CA MET A 194 11.12 -17.02 15.45
C MET A 194 10.17 -17.80 16.38
N GLU A 195 10.04 -17.39 17.64
CA GLU A 195 9.17 -18.00 18.64
C GLU A 195 7.71 -17.99 18.20
N GLU A 196 7.26 -16.90 17.58
CA GLU A 196 5.92 -16.79 16.97
C GLU A 196 5.78 -17.57 15.66
N GLY A 197 6.85 -18.22 15.21
CA GLY A 197 6.86 -19.04 14.01
C GLY A 197 6.81 -18.24 12.70
N PHE A 198 7.17 -16.96 12.71
CA PHE A 198 7.24 -16.14 11.51
C PHE A 198 8.54 -16.36 10.72
N LEU A 199 9.63 -16.61 11.43
CA LEU A 199 10.92 -16.97 10.85
C LEU A 199 11.25 -18.43 11.20
N ARG A 200 11.96 -19.09 10.29
CA ARG A 200 12.52 -20.43 10.52
C ARG A 200 13.99 -20.46 10.13
N THR A 201 14.75 -21.26 10.82
CA THR A 201 16.10 -21.59 10.43
C THR A 201 16.12 -22.43 9.14
N VAL A 202 17.02 -22.10 8.24
CA VAL A 202 17.35 -22.89 7.05
C VAL A 202 18.87 -23.03 7.01
N GLY A 203 19.36 -24.10 6.40
CA GLY A 203 20.81 -24.35 6.40
C GLY A 203 21.30 -25.16 7.60
N MET A 204 22.37 -25.92 7.36
CA MET A 204 22.87 -26.87 8.35
C MET A 204 23.48 -26.19 9.58
N ARG A 205 24.16 -25.05 9.38
CA ARG A 205 24.82 -24.31 10.47
C ARG A 205 23.81 -23.71 11.46
N SER A 206 22.72 -23.14 10.96
CA SER A 206 21.66 -22.57 11.80
C SER A 206 20.95 -23.65 12.61
N VAL A 207 20.73 -24.83 12.01
CA VAL A 207 20.07 -25.96 12.68
C VAL A 207 21.01 -26.65 13.67
N GLU A 208 22.31 -26.73 13.39
CA GLU A 208 23.30 -27.36 14.26
C GLU A 208 23.61 -26.48 15.50
N ALA A 209 23.63 -25.17 15.34
CA ALA A 209 23.78 -24.23 16.45
C ALA A 209 22.62 -24.35 17.46
N LEU A 210 21.39 -24.58 16.99
CA LEU A 210 20.24 -24.83 17.84
C LEU A 210 20.35 -26.14 18.62
N ARG A 211 21.00 -27.18 18.06
CA ARG A 211 21.16 -28.48 18.71
C ARG A 211 22.26 -28.48 19.77
N THR A 212 23.30 -27.67 19.59
CA THR A 212 24.45 -27.63 20.51
C THR A 212 24.23 -26.74 21.71
N ALA A 213 23.35 -25.76 21.66
CA ALA A 213 23.17 -24.80 22.73
C ALA A 213 22.33 -25.32 23.92
N GLY A 214 21.54 -26.38 23.77
CA GLY A 214 20.74 -26.98 24.87
C GLY A 214 19.79 -26.01 25.59
N LEU A 215 19.70 -24.79 25.13
CA LEU A 215 18.94 -23.66 25.66
C LEU A 215 17.99 -23.17 24.54
N SER A 216 16.91 -22.53 24.92
CA SER A 216 15.86 -22.01 24.02
C SER A 216 16.40 -21.47 22.69
N GLU A 217 15.68 -21.74 21.61
CA GLU A 217 15.99 -21.30 20.25
C GLU A 217 16.23 -19.79 20.18
N GLN A 218 17.49 -19.37 20.22
CA GLN A 218 17.85 -17.94 20.11
C GLN A 218 18.27 -17.63 18.68
N PHE A 219 17.81 -16.50 18.15
CA PHE A 219 18.21 -15.99 16.86
C PHE A 219 19.70 -15.63 16.84
N MET A 220 20.41 -15.99 15.79
CA MET A 220 21.83 -15.73 15.63
C MET A 220 22.08 -14.54 14.71
N ASP A 221 22.73 -13.51 15.23
CA ASP A 221 23.26 -12.39 14.45
C ASP A 221 24.57 -12.77 13.78
N ASP A 222 24.48 -13.60 12.76
CA ASP A 222 25.62 -14.15 12.02
C ASP A 222 25.35 -14.17 10.51
N SER A 223 26.37 -13.84 9.73
CA SER A 223 26.27 -13.81 8.26
C SER A 223 26.18 -15.20 7.62
N THR A 224 26.53 -16.25 8.38
CA THR A 224 26.46 -17.65 7.92
C THR A 224 25.21 -18.39 8.44
N ALA A 225 24.51 -17.84 9.44
CA ALA A 225 23.24 -18.37 9.91
C ALA A 225 22.13 -17.96 8.95
N LEU A 226 21.46 -18.91 8.33
CA LEU A 226 20.44 -18.66 7.31
C LEU A 226 19.04 -18.84 7.88
N TYR A 227 18.15 -17.92 7.51
CA TYR A 227 16.74 -17.91 7.89
C TYR A 227 15.86 -17.71 6.67
N SER A 228 14.63 -18.15 6.76
CA SER A 228 13.58 -17.87 5.79
C SER A 228 12.26 -17.59 6.51
N PHE A 229 11.34 -17.00 5.81
CA PHE A 229 9.99 -16.88 6.32
C PHE A 229 9.31 -18.26 6.39
N SER A 230 8.49 -18.46 7.39
CA SER A 230 7.80 -19.74 7.60
C SER A 230 6.71 -19.99 6.56
N ASP A 231 6.58 -21.24 6.10
CA ASP A 231 5.54 -21.64 5.14
C ASP A 231 4.11 -21.50 5.69
N ASN A 232 3.96 -21.42 7.02
CA ASN A 232 2.65 -21.17 7.66
C ASN A 232 2.10 -19.77 7.37
N LEU A 233 2.94 -18.81 7.00
CA LEU A 233 2.52 -17.50 6.52
C LEU A 233 1.80 -17.59 5.17
N LYS A 234 2.15 -18.57 4.34
CA LYS A 234 1.45 -18.88 3.09
C LYS A 234 0.00 -19.31 3.33
N LYS A 235 -0.33 -19.89 4.49
CA LYS A 235 -1.69 -20.31 4.87
C LYS A 235 -2.50 -19.19 5.54
N LYS A 236 -1.87 -18.16 6.11
CA LYS A 236 -2.54 -17.02 6.76
C LYS A 236 -2.74 -15.80 5.87
N GLY A 237 -2.63 -15.93 4.54
CA GLY A 237 -3.01 -14.88 3.60
C GLY A 237 -1.99 -13.77 3.36
N CYS A 238 -0.82 -13.75 4.03
CA CYS A 238 0.24 -12.80 3.74
C CYS A 238 1.03 -13.12 2.45
N VAL A 239 0.87 -14.29 1.87
CA VAL A 239 1.56 -14.69 0.64
C VAL A 239 0.62 -15.46 -0.28
N ARG A 240 -0.29 -14.74 -0.93
CA ARG A 240 -0.84 -15.20 -2.21
C ARG A 240 -0.09 -14.54 -3.37
N ALA A 241 1.20 -14.75 -3.40
CA ALA A 241 1.98 -14.60 -4.61
C ALA A 241 2.45 -15.98 -5.07
N GLN A 242 1.54 -16.90 -5.29
CA GLN A 242 1.82 -18.11 -6.07
C GLN A 242 0.50 -18.84 -6.33
N THR A 243 0.00 -18.65 -7.52
CA THR A 243 -0.57 -19.70 -8.37
C THR A 243 -1.27 -19.12 -9.59
N SER A 244 -0.52 -18.49 -10.43
CA SER A 244 -0.73 -18.55 -11.87
C SER A 244 0.61 -18.26 -12.53
N LEU A 245 0.94 -18.95 -13.58
CA LEU A 245 2.08 -18.64 -14.44
C LEU A 245 2.13 -17.15 -14.81
N SER A 246 0.98 -16.49 -14.87
CA SER A 246 0.84 -15.05 -15.07
C SER A 246 1.33 -14.19 -13.89
N ALA A 247 1.32 -14.69 -12.65
CA ALA A 247 1.83 -13.94 -11.49
C ALA A 247 3.36 -14.00 -11.40
N VAL A 248 3.98 -15.05 -11.91
CA VAL A 248 5.45 -15.17 -12.02
C VAL A 248 5.99 -14.29 -13.14
N GLU A 249 5.24 -14.14 -14.24
CA GLU A 249 5.57 -13.19 -15.32
C GLU A 249 5.37 -11.73 -14.92
N LEU A 250 4.64 -11.45 -13.83
CA LEU A 250 4.34 -10.12 -13.32
C LEU A 250 5.25 -9.68 -12.15
N SER A 251 6.32 -10.42 -11.86
CA SER A 251 7.23 -10.16 -10.74
C SER A 251 8.23 -9.02 -10.98
N GLY A 252 8.04 -8.23 -12.05
CA GLY A 252 8.84 -7.02 -12.29
C GLY A 252 8.61 -5.98 -11.20
N GLU A 253 9.63 -5.15 -10.98
CA GLU A 253 9.55 -4.03 -10.06
C GLU A 253 8.35 -3.14 -10.40
N VAL A 254 7.58 -2.78 -9.37
CA VAL A 254 6.45 -1.86 -9.51
C VAL A 254 6.96 -0.43 -9.48
N ILE A 255 6.91 0.23 -10.63
CA ILE A 255 7.38 1.62 -10.79
C ILE A 255 6.35 2.62 -10.27
N ARG A 256 5.08 2.39 -10.60
CA ARG A 256 4.01 3.30 -10.18
C ARG A 256 2.69 2.57 -9.98
N ARG A 257 1.94 2.99 -8.95
CA ARG A 257 0.54 2.60 -8.72
C ARG A 257 -0.32 3.84 -8.58
N GLY A 258 -1.58 3.74 -8.99
CA GLY A 258 -2.51 4.85 -8.78
C GLY A 258 -3.86 4.63 -9.47
N TYR A 259 -4.84 5.41 -9.04
CA TYR A 259 -6.18 5.37 -9.61
C TYR A 259 -6.28 6.33 -10.81
N LEU A 260 -6.74 5.78 -11.92
CA LEU A 260 -7.07 6.55 -13.13
C LEU A 260 -8.48 6.20 -13.58
N LEU A 261 -9.14 7.14 -14.25
CA LEU A 261 -10.33 6.82 -15.04
C LEU A 261 -9.88 6.31 -16.39
N LYS A 262 -10.43 5.17 -16.79
CA LYS A 262 -10.16 4.54 -18.09
C LYS A 262 -11.43 4.47 -18.91
N GLN A 263 -11.35 4.89 -20.18
CA GLN A 263 -12.44 4.69 -21.14
C GLN A 263 -12.52 3.23 -21.58
N GLY A 264 -13.72 2.66 -21.55
CA GLY A 264 -13.98 1.33 -22.07
C GLY A 264 -13.91 1.29 -23.60
N HIS A 265 -13.41 0.19 -24.19
CA HIS A 265 -13.28 0.06 -25.65
C HIS A 265 -14.63 -0.07 -26.35
N ARG A 266 -15.55 -0.90 -25.84
CA ARG A 266 -16.85 -1.17 -26.48
C ARG A 266 -17.90 -0.10 -26.13
N ARG A 267 -18.21 0.06 -24.84
CA ARG A 267 -19.27 0.95 -24.35
C ARG A 267 -18.83 2.41 -24.17
N LYS A 268 -17.56 2.71 -24.36
CA LYS A 268 -16.98 4.07 -24.21
C LYS A 268 -17.30 4.76 -22.87
N ASN A 269 -17.66 3.99 -21.83
CA ASN A 269 -17.89 4.51 -20.48
C ASN A 269 -16.59 4.65 -19.72
N TRP A 270 -16.54 5.59 -18.81
CA TRP A 270 -15.39 5.83 -17.94
C TRP A 270 -15.54 5.07 -16.63
N LYS A 271 -14.47 4.37 -16.24
CA LYS A 271 -14.42 3.59 -14.99
C LYS A 271 -13.13 3.87 -14.27
N ILE A 272 -13.22 4.02 -12.93
CA ILE A 272 -12.05 4.07 -12.08
C ILE A 272 -11.37 2.70 -12.09
N ARG A 273 -10.06 2.68 -12.30
CA ARG A 273 -9.22 1.49 -12.30
C ARG A 273 -7.95 1.77 -11.49
N LEU A 274 -7.49 0.79 -10.75
CA LEU A 274 -6.15 0.79 -10.18
C LEU A 274 -5.18 0.37 -11.28
N PHE A 275 -4.25 1.25 -11.63
CA PHE A 275 -3.18 0.96 -12.58
C PHE A 275 -1.90 0.62 -11.84
N VAL A 276 -1.16 -0.33 -12.39
CA VAL A 276 0.14 -0.76 -11.89
C VAL A 276 1.09 -0.85 -13.07
N LEU A 277 2.16 -0.06 -13.02
CA LEU A 277 3.25 -0.04 -13.99
C LEU A 277 4.39 -0.89 -13.48
N HIS A 278 4.83 -1.86 -14.29
CA HIS A 278 5.98 -2.72 -14.02
C HIS A 278 7.13 -2.41 -14.98
N SER A 279 8.38 -2.54 -14.50
CA SER A 279 9.60 -2.31 -15.30
C SER A 279 9.95 -3.50 -16.20
N GLU A 280 9.94 -4.71 -15.66
CA GLU A 280 10.34 -5.93 -16.36
C GLU A 280 9.36 -7.09 -16.09
N PRO A 281 8.62 -7.53 -17.12
CA PRO A 281 8.47 -6.87 -18.43
C PRO A 281 7.78 -5.51 -18.31
N SER A 282 8.11 -4.56 -19.20
CA SER A 282 7.47 -3.23 -19.22
C SER A 282 6.00 -3.37 -19.59
N PHE A 283 5.15 -3.39 -18.58
CA PHE A 283 3.74 -3.71 -18.72
C PHE A 283 2.87 -2.84 -17.81
N LEU A 284 1.74 -2.39 -18.34
CA LEU A 284 0.75 -1.62 -17.60
C LEU A 284 -0.50 -2.46 -17.37
N HIS A 285 -0.71 -2.89 -16.12
CA HIS A 285 -1.91 -3.62 -15.70
C HIS A 285 -2.95 -2.67 -15.11
N TYR A 286 -4.21 -3.07 -15.20
CA TYR A 286 -5.28 -2.37 -14.50
C TYR A 286 -6.27 -3.34 -13.88
N TYR A 287 -6.73 -2.97 -12.67
CA TYR A 287 -7.58 -3.78 -11.79
C TYR A 287 -8.91 -3.07 -11.52
N ASP A 288 -9.93 -3.85 -11.19
CA ASP A 288 -11.19 -3.31 -10.68
C ASP A 288 -11.10 -3.14 -9.16
N PRO A 289 -10.99 -1.92 -8.63
CA PRO A 289 -10.79 -1.69 -7.20
C PRO A 289 -11.99 -2.12 -6.35
N THR A 290 -13.14 -2.38 -6.96
CA THR A 290 -14.36 -2.83 -6.25
C THR A 290 -14.37 -4.32 -5.99
N LYS A 291 -13.51 -5.08 -6.68
CA LYS A 291 -13.36 -6.52 -6.53
C LYS A 291 -12.19 -6.82 -5.60
N GLY A 292 -12.33 -7.82 -4.76
CA GLY A 292 -11.24 -8.37 -3.95
C GLY A 292 -10.28 -9.27 -4.75
N ASP A 293 -10.47 -9.35 -6.06
CA ASP A 293 -9.67 -10.18 -6.96
C ASP A 293 -8.29 -9.55 -7.19
N ILE A 294 -7.27 -10.35 -6.99
CA ILE A 294 -5.87 -9.99 -7.26
C ILE A 294 -5.59 -10.01 -8.77
N SER A 295 -6.51 -10.56 -9.57
CA SER A 295 -6.34 -10.72 -11.01
C SER A 295 -6.60 -9.40 -11.75
N PRO A 296 -5.70 -8.98 -12.67
CA PRO A 296 -5.92 -7.81 -13.50
C PRO A 296 -7.13 -8.00 -14.41
N VAL A 297 -7.93 -6.95 -14.57
CA VAL A 297 -9.05 -6.91 -15.53
C VAL A 297 -8.52 -6.78 -16.97
N GLY A 298 -7.28 -6.35 -17.10
CA GLY A 298 -6.56 -6.25 -18.35
C GLY A 298 -5.23 -5.53 -18.19
N GLY A 299 -4.52 -5.43 -19.30
CA GLY A 299 -3.21 -4.79 -19.36
C GLY A 299 -2.66 -4.83 -20.78
N PHE A 300 -1.50 -4.24 -20.98
CA PHE A 300 -0.79 -4.24 -22.25
C PHE A 300 0.69 -3.94 -22.06
N ALA A 301 1.52 -4.48 -22.95
CA ALA A 301 2.94 -4.17 -23.00
C ALA A 301 3.15 -2.73 -23.47
N LEU A 302 4.15 -2.07 -22.90
CA LEU A 302 4.48 -0.68 -23.21
C LEU A 302 5.53 -0.56 -24.32
N ARG A 303 6.36 -1.56 -24.51
CA ARG A 303 7.42 -1.53 -25.51
C ARG A 303 6.86 -1.26 -26.90
N GLY A 304 7.35 -0.21 -27.55
CA GLY A 304 6.86 0.25 -28.85
C GLY A 304 5.50 0.94 -28.80
N SER A 305 5.05 1.34 -27.61
CA SER A 305 3.84 2.16 -27.45
C SER A 305 4.18 3.65 -27.51
N LEU A 306 3.18 4.47 -27.80
CA LEU A 306 3.28 5.93 -27.76
C LEU A 306 2.39 6.47 -26.65
N VAL A 307 2.91 7.33 -25.80
CA VAL A 307 2.13 8.05 -24.79
C VAL A 307 2.09 9.54 -25.13
N SER A 308 0.92 10.14 -25.06
CA SER A 308 0.75 11.57 -25.35
C SER A 308 -0.27 12.22 -24.41
N SER A 309 0.12 13.42 -23.93
CA SER A 309 -0.82 14.34 -23.30
C SER A 309 -1.91 14.73 -24.31
N LEU A 310 -3.13 14.87 -23.84
CA LEU A 310 -4.22 15.44 -24.62
C LEU A 310 -4.49 16.85 -24.07
N ASP A 311 -4.68 17.81 -24.98
CA ASP A 311 -4.94 19.18 -24.60
C ASP A 311 -6.29 19.31 -23.88
N ASP A 312 -6.34 20.13 -22.86
CA ASP A 312 -7.52 20.35 -22.03
C ASP A 312 -8.56 21.24 -22.72
N ASN A 313 -8.26 21.77 -23.90
CA ASN A 313 -9.07 22.74 -24.66
C ASN A 313 -10.09 22.08 -25.61
N GLY A 314 -10.63 20.94 -25.25
CA GLY A 314 -11.66 20.25 -26.03
C GLY A 314 -11.67 18.76 -25.82
N VAL A 315 -12.71 18.10 -26.36
CA VAL A 315 -12.79 16.63 -26.30
C VAL A 315 -12.01 16.05 -27.49
N PRO A 316 -10.86 15.39 -27.28
CA PRO A 316 -10.06 14.84 -28.36
C PRO A 316 -10.81 13.78 -29.17
N SER A 317 -10.43 13.61 -30.44
CA SER A 317 -10.99 12.57 -31.30
C SER A 317 -10.83 11.19 -30.65
N GLY A 318 -11.93 10.42 -30.58
CA GLY A 318 -11.98 9.09 -29.95
C GLY A 318 -12.41 9.09 -28.48
N VAL A 319 -12.38 10.23 -27.81
CA VAL A 319 -12.91 10.37 -26.45
C VAL A 319 -14.43 10.54 -26.50
N LYS A 320 -15.16 9.78 -25.70
CA LYS A 320 -16.61 9.85 -25.57
C LYS A 320 -17.00 10.18 -24.14
N GLY A 321 -18.07 10.93 -23.97
CA GLY A 321 -18.60 11.33 -22.66
C GLY A 321 -18.13 12.71 -22.21
N LYS A 322 -18.71 13.21 -21.14
CA LYS A 322 -18.30 14.48 -20.51
C LYS A 322 -17.07 14.21 -19.64
N VAL A 323 -15.90 14.50 -20.17
CA VAL A 323 -14.62 14.37 -19.46
C VAL A 323 -13.87 15.67 -19.66
N GLU A 324 -13.47 16.29 -18.57
CA GLU A 324 -12.81 17.60 -18.55
C GLU A 324 -11.42 17.46 -17.93
N GLY A 325 -10.39 17.87 -18.65
CA GLY A 325 -9.01 18.00 -18.17
C GLY A 325 -8.26 16.70 -17.85
N ASN A 326 -6.97 16.84 -17.69
CA ASN A 326 -6.04 15.80 -17.26
C ASN A 326 -6.05 14.50 -18.09
N LEU A 327 -6.36 14.63 -19.38
CA LEU A 327 -6.46 13.50 -20.30
C LEU A 327 -5.09 13.17 -20.91
N PHE A 328 -4.83 11.88 -21.06
CA PHE A 328 -3.73 11.37 -21.86
C PHE A 328 -4.12 10.06 -22.56
N LYS A 329 -3.38 9.69 -23.58
CA LYS A 329 -3.62 8.46 -24.30
C LYS A 329 -2.34 7.66 -24.46
N ILE A 330 -2.51 6.34 -24.53
CA ILE A 330 -1.47 5.41 -24.94
C ILE A 330 -1.95 4.71 -26.20
N ILE A 331 -1.09 4.63 -27.21
CA ILE A 331 -1.28 3.85 -28.42
C ILE A 331 -0.28 2.70 -28.36
N THR A 332 -0.77 1.48 -28.29
CA THR A 332 0.10 0.30 -28.28
C THR A 332 0.65 0.00 -29.66
N GLN A 333 1.70 -0.81 -29.74
CA GLN A 333 2.27 -1.28 -31.00
C GLN A 333 1.23 -1.95 -31.92
N SER A 334 0.15 -2.53 -31.36
CA SER A 334 -0.98 -3.11 -32.10
C SER A 334 -2.08 -2.09 -32.47
N ASP A 335 -1.76 -0.80 -32.46
CA ASP A 335 -2.67 0.32 -32.77
C ASP A 335 -3.94 0.37 -31.90
N LYS A 336 -3.87 -0.13 -30.66
CA LYS A 336 -4.97 0.01 -29.71
C LYS A 336 -4.80 1.29 -28.91
N HIS A 337 -5.87 2.10 -28.92
CA HIS A 337 -5.91 3.38 -28.23
C HIS A 337 -6.54 3.23 -26.85
N TYR A 338 -5.82 3.64 -25.82
CA TYR A 338 -6.27 3.69 -24.43
C TYR A 338 -6.34 5.14 -23.99
N PHE A 339 -7.52 5.58 -23.55
CA PHE A 339 -7.74 6.93 -23.04
C PHE A 339 -7.88 6.85 -21.53
N MET A 340 -7.07 7.65 -20.85
CA MET A 340 -7.04 7.76 -19.40
C MET A 340 -7.20 9.20 -18.96
N GLN A 341 -7.73 9.37 -17.75
CA GLN A 341 -7.82 10.65 -17.08
C GLN A 341 -7.23 10.50 -15.68
N ALA A 342 -6.30 11.38 -15.35
CA ALA A 342 -5.70 11.48 -14.03
C ALA A 342 -6.53 12.40 -13.11
N PRO A 343 -6.40 12.28 -11.78
CA PRO A 343 -7.09 13.12 -10.81
C PRO A 343 -6.62 14.58 -10.85
N SER A 344 -5.36 14.82 -11.16
CA SER A 344 -4.75 16.15 -11.22
C SER A 344 -3.83 16.28 -12.44
N HIS A 345 -3.42 17.50 -12.73
CA HIS A 345 -2.42 17.78 -13.79
C HIS A 345 -1.07 17.16 -13.42
N GLN A 346 -0.66 17.25 -12.17
CA GLN A 346 0.60 16.67 -11.70
C GLN A 346 0.59 15.14 -11.87
N ASP A 347 -0.48 14.45 -11.43
CA ASP A 347 -0.62 13.01 -11.64
C ASP A 347 -0.59 12.62 -13.11
N LYS A 348 -1.21 13.44 -13.99
CA LYS A 348 -1.16 13.22 -15.44
C LYS A 348 0.27 13.23 -15.94
N MET A 349 1.04 14.24 -15.55
CA MET A 349 2.44 14.37 -15.99
C MET A 349 3.30 13.26 -15.45
N ASP A 350 3.17 12.95 -14.16
CA ASP A 350 3.91 11.87 -13.51
C ASP A 350 3.65 10.50 -14.16
N TRP A 351 2.40 10.24 -14.54
CA TRP A 351 2.05 9.00 -15.25
C TRP A 351 2.64 8.98 -16.67
N ILE A 352 2.59 10.09 -17.40
CA ILE A 352 3.16 10.21 -18.74
C ILE A 352 4.66 9.97 -18.70
N ASP A 353 5.35 10.61 -17.76
CA ASP A 353 6.81 10.52 -17.64
C ASP A 353 7.23 9.11 -17.22
N ALA A 354 6.58 8.54 -16.21
CA ALA A 354 6.85 7.16 -15.79
C ALA A 354 6.61 6.14 -16.93
N ILE A 355 5.58 6.32 -17.76
CA ILE A 355 5.30 5.42 -18.88
C ILE A 355 6.33 5.59 -20.00
N ARG A 356 6.78 6.82 -20.28
CA ARG A 356 7.76 7.11 -21.35
C ARG A 356 9.09 6.39 -21.15
N GLU A 357 9.49 6.17 -19.93
CA GLU A 357 10.74 5.45 -19.62
C GLU A 357 10.71 4.00 -20.13
N PHE A 358 9.53 3.45 -20.37
CA PHE A 358 9.33 2.04 -20.71
C PHE A 358 8.66 1.81 -22.08
N THR A 359 8.47 2.85 -22.88
CA THR A 359 7.86 2.77 -24.23
C THR A 359 8.83 2.52 -25.37
#